data_9fa072fa1c8170f740c2a9ff1723e531
#
_entry.id   9fa072fa1c8170f740c2a9ff1723e531
#
_cell.length_a   1.000
_cell.length_b   1.000
_cell.length_c   1.000
_cell.angle_alpha   90.00
_cell.angle_beta   90.00
_cell.angle_gamma   90.00
#
_symmetry.space_group_name_H-M   'P 1'
#
loop_
_entity.id
_entity.type
_entity.pdbx_description
1 polymer ?
#
loop_
_entity_poly.entity_id
_entity_poly.type
_entity_poly.pdbx_seq_one_letter_code
_entity_poly.pdbx_strand_id
1 'polypeptide(L)'
;MANKLRFFFFFFFKVVNVLKSLLANLDEVKKEREGLESDLKSVNFDMTSKFLTALAQDGVINEEALSVTELDRIYGGLKTRVQESLKRQEGLLQNIQVTFICFNKTHVYTF
;
A
#
# COMPACT_ATOMS: atom_id res chain seq x y z
N MET A 1 -43.70 13.25 4.04
CA MET A 1 -42.50 14.10 4.18
C MET A 1 -41.56 13.65 5.29
N ALA A 2 -42.07 13.22 6.43
CA ALA A 2 -41.25 12.71 7.55
C ALA A 2 -40.43 11.47 7.15
N ASN A 3 -40.94 10.61 6.28
CA ASN A 3 -40.25 9.39 5.81
C ASN A 3 -39.03 9.69 4.92
N LYS A 4 -39.12 10.73 4.09
CA LYS A 4 -37.98 11.14 3.23
C LYS A 4 -36.82 11.72 4.06
N LEU A 5 -37.16 12.50 5.10
CA LEU A 5 -36.17 13.05 6.01
C LEU A 5 -35.48 11.96 6.82
N ARG A 6 -36.23 11.00 7.33
CA ARG A 6 -35.70 9.84 8.05
C ARG A 6 -34.77 9.01 7.17
N PHE A 7 -35.19 8.73 5.95
CA PHE A 7 -34.38 7.99 4.98
C PHE A 7 -33.09 8.74 4.67
N PHE A 8 -33.16 10.05 4.47
CA PHE A 8 -32.02 10.90 4.20
C PHE A 8 -31.01 10.88 5.37
N PHE A 9 -31.48 11.06 6.60
CA PHE A 9 -30.61 11.02 7.79
C PHE A 9 -29.97 9.65 7.98
N PHE A 10 -30.73 8.58 7.77
CA PHE A 10 -30.21 7.22 7.86
C PHE A 10 -29.13 6.97 6.79
N PHE A 11 -29.39 7.36 5.57
CA PHE A 11 -28.43 7.22 4.46
C PHE A 11 -27.17 8.07 4.69
N PHE A 12 -27.35 9.31 5.07
CA PHE A 12 -26.26 10.22 5.41
C PHE A 12 -25.39 9.69 6.54
N PHE A 13 -26.02 9.20 7.61
CA PHE A 13 -25.32 8.60 8.75
C PHE A 13 -24.51 7.38 8.33
N LYS A 14 -25.06 6.54 7.47
CA LYS A 14 -24.39 5.35 6.92
C LYS A 14 -23.18 5.74 6.07
N VAL A 15 -23.32 6.75 5.21
CA VAL A 15 -22.22 7.25 4.38
C VAL A 15 -21.09 7.83 5.25
N VAL A 16 -21.42 8.58 6.29
CA VAL A 16 -20.45 9.15 7.23
C VAL A 16 -19.68 8.03 7.94
N ASN A 17 -20.36 6.98 8.37
CA ASN A 17 -19.71 5.83 9.01
C ASN A 17 -18.76 5.09 8.05
N VAL A 18 -19.18 4.92 6.80
CA VAL A 18 -18.31 4.31 5.76
C VAL A 18 -17.06 5.18 5.54
N LEU A 19 -17.21 6.50 5.45
CA LEU A 19 -16.08 7.41 5.30
C LEU A 19 -15.11 7.34 6.48
N LYS A 20 -15.63 7.27 7.71
CA LYS A 20 -14.80 7.10 8.92
C LYS A 20 -14.00 5.80 8.86
N SER A 21 -14.63 4.72 8.44
CA SER A 21 -13.97 3.41 8.28
C SER A 21 -12.88 3.49 7.20
N LEU A 22 -13.14 4.13 6.08
CA LEU A 22 -12.17 4.31 5.01
C LEU A 22 -10.98 5.17 5.45
N LEU A 23 -11.22 6.21 6.23
CA LEU A 23 -10.15 7.04 6.79
C LEU A 23 -9.28 6.27 7.78
N ALA A 24 -9.88 5.42 8.60
CA ALA A 24 -9.14 4.52 9.49
C ALA A 24 -8.25 3.56 8.69
N ASN A 25 -8.77 2.98 7.61
CA ASN A 25 -7.99 2.13 6.71
C ASN A 25 -6.84 2.89 6.04
N LEU A 26 -7.07 4.17 5.70
CA LEU A 26 -6.04 5.04 5.14
C LEU A 26 -4.89 5.26 6.13
N ASP A 27 -5.20 5.43 7.42
CA ASP A 27 -4.18 5.57 8.47
C ASP A 27 -3.36 4.28 8.62
N GLU A 28 -3.98 3.11 8.50
CA GLU A 28 -3.27 1.83 8.50
C GLU A 28 -2.32 1.70 7.29
N VAL A 29 -2.77 2.13 6.12
CA VAL A 29 -1.93 2.15 4.91
C VAL A 29 -0.73 3.08 5.09
N LYS A 30 -0.92 4.24 5.69
CA LYS A 30 0.18 5.17 6.01
C LYS A 30 1.21 4.54 6.93
N LYS A 31 0.77 3.86 7.99
CA LYS A 31 1.66 3.14 8.92
C LYS A 31 2.42 2.03 8.21
N GLU A 32 1.76 1.29 7.34
CA GLU A 32 2.40 0.25 6.53
C GLU A 32 3.48 0.83 5.63
N ARG A 33 3.22 1.98 4.99
CA ARG A 33 4.22 2.69 4.18
C ARG A 33 5.43 3.12 5.00
N GLU A 34 5.21 3.65 6.17
CA GLU A 34 6.29 4.06 7.09
C GLU A 34 7.15 2.85 7.49
N GLY A 35 6.52 1.71 7.78
CA GLY A 35 7.23 0.46 8.07
C GLY A 35 8.04 -0.04 6.88
N LEU A 36 7.47 -0.01 5.69
CA LEU A 36 8.17 -0.40 4.45
C LEU A 36 9.36 0.52 4.17
N GLU A 37 9.18 1.83 4.34
CA GLU A 37 10.25 2.81 4.16
C GLU A 37 11.38 2.56 5.16
N SER A 38 11.05 2.30 6.41
CA SER A 38 12.03 1.97 7.46
C SER A 38 12.79 0.69 7.11
N ASP A 39 12.09 -0.34 6.67
CA ASP A 39 12.70 -1.61 6.28
C ASP A 39 13.63 -1.44 5.08
N LEU A 40 13.22 -0.63 4.08
CA LEU A 40 14.06 -0.32 2.92
C LEU A 40 15.34 0.43 3.31
N LYS A 41 15.23 1.40 4.24
CA LYS A 41 16.38 2.16 4.73
C LYS A 41 17.34 1.31 5.56
N SER A 42 16.86 0.26 6.20
CA SER A 42 17.66 -0.65 7.01
C SER A 42 18.41 -1.69 6.20
N VAL A 43 18.07 -1.86 4.92
CA VAL A 43 18.73 -2.85 4.06
C VAL A 43 20.17 -2.42 3.78
N ASN A 44 21.11 -3.33 4.07
CA ASN A 44 22.51 -3.16 3.75
C ASN A 44 22.89 -4.06 2.60
N PHE A 45 23.22 -3.46 1.47
CA PHE A 45 23.63 -4.17 0.27
C PHE A 45 25.16 -4.12 0.17
N ASP A 46 25.83 -5.20 0.64
CA ASP A 46 27.29 -5.35 0.55
C ASP A 46 27.61 -6.67 -0.18
N MET A 47 28.20 -6.53 -1.35
CA MET A 47 28.59 -7.66 -2.20
C MET A 47 30.03 -8.13 -1.98
N THR A 48 30.81 -7.44 -1.12
CA THR A 48 32.24 -7.73 -0.95
C THR A 48 32.48 -9.18 -0.56
N SER A 49 31.78 -9.67 0.46
CA SER A 49 31.93 -11.06 0.93
C SER A 49 31.54 -12.07 -0.15
N LYS A 50 30.47 -11.80 -0.89
CA LYS A 50 29.97 -12.68 -1.96
C LYS A 50 30.95 -12.76 -3.12
N PHE A 51 31.52 -11.64 -3.54
CA PHE A 51 32.51 -11.59 -4.61
C PHE A 51 33.81 -12.28 -4.18
N LEU A 52 34.26 -12.08 -2.96
CA LEU A 52 35.46 -12.75 -2.44
C LEU A 52 35.27 -14.27 -2.39
N THR A 53 34.11 -14.74 -1.94
CA THR A 53 33.80 -16.18 -1.89
C THR A 53 33.76 -16.78 -3.30
N ALA A 54 33.11 -16.12 -4.23
CA ALA A 54 33.04 -16.59 -5.63
C ALA A 54 34.43 -16.62 -6.28
N LEU A 55 35.25 -15.60 -6.05
CA LEU A 55 36.60 -15.53 -6.55
C LEU A 55 37.49 -16.67 -6.01
N ALA A 56 37.34 -16.97 -4.71
CA ALA A 56 38.09 -18.05 -4.06
C ALA A 56 37.68 -19.43 -4.54
N GLN A 57 36.41 -19.67 -4.86
CA GLN A 57 35.87 -20.95 -5.31
C GLN A 57 36.05 -21.16 -6.80
N ASP A 58 35.68 -20.19 -7.61
CA ASP A 58 35.57 -20.35 -9.08
C ASP A 58 36.73 -19.65 -9.85
N GLY A 59 37.49 -18.78 -9.19
CA GLY A 59 38.55 -17.98 -9.81
C GLY A 59 38.05 -16.88 -10.75
N VAL A 60 36.74 -16.80 -10.98
CA VAL A 60 36.08 -15.81 -11.84
C VAL A 60 34.84 -15.28 -11.15
N ILE A 61 34.58 -13.99 -11.27
CA ILE A 61 33.37 -13.34 -10.75
C ILE A 61 32.43 -13.02 -11.89
N ASN A 62 31.22 -13.59 -11.84
CA ASN A 62 30.10 -13.11 -12.67
C ASN A 62 29.31 -12.07 -11.87
N GLU A 63 29.70 -10.82 -12.00
CA GLU A 63 29.13 -9.70 -11.23
C GLU A 63 27.63 -9.56 -11.42
N GLU A 64 27.17 -9.70 -12.65
CA GLU A 64 25.75 -9.54 -12.98
C GLU A 64 24.90 -10.61 -12.31
N ALA A 65 25.24 -11.87 -12.46
CA ALA A 65 24.48 -12.98 -11.88
C ALA A 65 24.46 -12.93 -10.35
N LEU A 66 25.61 -12.67 -9.71
CA LEU A 66 25.70 -12.56 -8.25
C LEU A 66 24.91 -11.37 -7.73
N SER A 67 25.00 -10.22 -8.39
CA SER A 67 24.30 -9.00 -7.99
C SER A 67 22.77 -9.17 -8.11
N VAL A 68 22.30 -9.75 -9.21
CA VAL A 68 20.85 -10.02 -9.41
C VAL A 68 20.34 -10.98 -8.35
N THR A 69 21.06 -12.07 -8.07
CA THR A 69 20.66 -13.04 -7.05
C THR A 69 20.58 -12.42 -5.67
N GLU A 70 21.56 -11.61 -5.30
CA GLU A 70 21.59 -10.96 -3.97
C GLU A 70 20.52 -9.88 -3.85
N LEU A 71 20.26 -9.11 -4.91
CA LEU A 71 19.16 -8.14 -4.95
C LEU A 71 17.82 -8.81 -4.77
N ASP A 72 17.58 -9.92 -5.46
CA ASP A 72 16.35 -10.70 -5.32
C ASP A 72 16.19 -11.26 -3.90
N ARG A 73 17.28 -11.73 -3.29
CA ARG A 73 17.27 -12.23 -1.93
C ARG A 73 16.90 -11.14 -0.92
N ILE A 74 17.47 -9.96 -1.07
CA ILE A 74 17.29 -8.86 -0.12
C ILE A 74 15.97 -8.12 -0.37
N TYR A 75 15.67 -7.79 -1.62
CA TYR A 75 14.55 -6.91 -1.98
C TYR A 75 13.30 -7.65 -2.45
N GLY A 76 13.39 -8.95 -2.77
CA GLY A 76 12.26 -9.71 -3.31
C GLY A 76 11.03 -9.67 -2.39
N GLY A 77 11.22 -9.90 -1.09
CA GLY A 77 10.15 -9.83 -0.10
C GLY A 77 9.58 -8.42 0.06
N LEU A 78 10.45 -7.41 0.07
CA LEU A 78 10.04 -6.00 0.15
C LEU A 78 9.28 -5.57 -1.11
N LYS A 79 9.74 -5.99 -2.28
CA LYS A 79 9.05 -5.73 -3.55
C LYS A 79 7.62 -6.27 -3.54
N THR A 80 7.44 -7.50 -3.08
CA THR A 80 6.11 -8.12 -2.95
C THR A 80 5.23 -7.33 -1.99
N ARG A 81 5.77 -6.94 -0.83
CA ARG A 81 5.05 -6.13 0.16
C ARG A 81 4.62 -4.78 -0.40
N VAL A 82 5.50 -4.11 -1.17
CA VAL A 82 5.18 -2.85 -1.84
C VAL A 82 4.07 -3.03 -2.86
N GLN A 83 4.14 -4.08 -3.68
CA GLN A 83 3.11 -4.37 -4.69
C GLN A 83 1.75 -4.65 -4.04
N GLU A 84 1.71 -5.41 -2.95
CA GLU A 84 0.48 -5.68 -2.20
C GLU A 84 -0.07 -4.41 -1.56
N SER A 85 0.79 -3.57 -1.01
CA SER A 85 0.40 -2.28 -0.42
C SER A 85 -0.20 -1.34 -1.47
N LEU A 86 0.41 -1.23 -2.64
CA LEU A 86 -0.10 -0.43 -3.75
C LEU A 86 -1.47 -0.91 -4.22
N LYS A 87 -1.67 -2.22 -4.27
CA LYS A 87 -2.95 -2.82 -4.65
C LYS A 87 -4.05 -2.49 -3.64
N ARG A 88 -3.75 -2.56 -2.34
CA ARG A 88 -4.68 -2.14 -1.29
C ARG A 88 -5.02 -0.66 -1.37
N GLN A 89 -4.01 0.18 -1.64
CA GLN A 89 -4.20 1.62 -1.80
C GLN A 89 -5.13 1.95 -2.96
N GLU A 90 -4.95 1.27 -4.10
CA GLU A 90 -5.80 1.45 -5.27
C GLU A 90 -7.27 1.11 -4.94
N GLY A 91 -7.51 -0.04 -4.32
CA GLY A 91 -8.85 -0.44 -3.88
C GLY A 91 -9.47 0.55 -2.89
N LEU A 92 -8.69 1.03 -1.93
CA LEU A 92 -9.13 2.01 -0.95
C LEU A 92 -9.49 3.35 -1.60
N LEU A 93 -8.68 3.85 -2.53
CA LEU A 93 -8.95 5.08 -3.27
C LEU A 93 -10.23 4.96 -4.10
N GLN A 94 -10.45 3.83 -4.76
CA GLN A 94 -11.70 3.59 -5.50
C GLN A 94 -12.91 3.63 -4.58
N ASN A 95 -12.83 2.99 -3.41
CA ASN A 95 -13.92 3.00 -2.43
C ASN A 95 -14.20 4.41 -1.90
N ILE A 96 -13.18 5.20 -1.65
CA ILE A 96 -13.33 6.60 -1.22
C ILE A 96 -14.02 7.41 -2.31
N GLN A 97 -13.59 7.27 -3.57
CA GLN A 97 -14.19 7.98 -4.70
C GLN A 97 -15.66 7.64 -4.88
N VAL A 98 -16.01 6.35 -4.84
CA VAL A 98 -17.39 5.89 -4.97
C VAL A 98 -18.26 6.44 -3.83
N THR A 99 -17.75 6.38 -2.60
CA THR A 99 -18.47 6.90 -1.43
C THR A 99 -18.67 8.41 -1.53
N PHE A 100 -17.66 9.14 -1.98
CA PHE A 100 -17.74 10.59 -2.18
C PHE A 100 -18.77 10.96 -3.25
N ILE A 101 -18.81 10.23 -4.36
CA ILE A 101 -19.81 10.42 -5.42
C ILE A 101 -21.22 10.17 -4.89
N CYS A 102 -21.43 9.10 -4.13
CA CYS A 102 -22.71 8.81 -3.49
C CYS A 102 -23.14 9.92 -2.53
N PHE A 103 -22.21 10.44 -1.72
CA PHE A 103 -22.46 11.55 -0.83
C PHE A 103 -22.89 12.81 -1.58
N ASN A 104 -22.19 13.17 -2.64
CA ASN A 104 -22.51 14.33 -3.48
C ASN A 104 -23.89 14.20 -4.15
N LYS A 105 -24.19 13.04 -4.69
CA LYS A 105 -25.52 12.77 -5.31
C LYS A 105 -26.63 12.95 -4.28
N THR A 106 -26.48 12.42 -3.09
CA THR A 106 -27.44 12.54 -2.01
C THR A 106 -27.62 14.01 -1.60
N HIS A 107 -26.54 14.75 -1.51
CA HIS A 107 -26.54 16.17 -1.16
C HIS A 107 -27.27 17.01 -2.22
N VAL A 108 -27.04 16.73 -3.51
CA VAL A 108 -27.69 17.44 -4.62
C VAL A 108 -29.20 17.20 -4.63
N TYR A 109 -29.66 15.99 -4.35
CA TYR A 109 -31.09 15.66 -4.32
C TYR A 109 -31.84 16.24 -3.13
N THR A 110 -31.16 16.71 -2.10
CA THR A 110 -31.77 17.25 -0.89
C THR A 110 -31.94 18.77 -0.94
N PHE A 111 -31.22 19.41 -1.79
CA PHE A 111 -31.30 20.83 -2.07
C PHE A 111 -31.90 21.10 -3.43
#